data_6289daf8609d9b0d6c094b64ec8c3cdb
#
_entry.id   6289daf8609d9b0d6c094b64ec8c3cdb
#
_cell.length_a   1.000
_cell.length_b   1.000
_cell.length_c   1.000
_cell.angle_alpha   90.00
_cell.angle_beta   90.00
_cell.angle_gamma   90.00
#
_symmetry.space_group_name_H-M   'P 1'
#
loop_
_entity.id
_entity.type
_entity.pdbx_description
1 polymer ?
#
loop_
_entity_poly.entity_id
_entity_poly.type
_entity_poly.pdbx_seq_one_letter_code
_entity_poly.pdbx_strand_id
1 'polypeptide(L)'
;YELPEGFHYEFYKPGDEEEWVMIHIESGEFTSIEKGLKHFHDFYDSFIEELPNRCVFIVTDATGEKIGTATISLLKEPEYGYDGAVDWVAIKKRYQGRHLSKPLISKFMEIANNVGHSKLILHTQTTTWLAGKLYLDYGFEILNKEEKLGWSILKTLTNHSKLSEYDKVSQEEILDSRNVEIER
;
A
#
# COMPACT_ATOMS: atom_id res chain seq x y z
N TYR A 1 13.82 -6.10 -7.33
CA TYR A 1 13.07 -6.53 -8.54
C TYR A 1 12.95 -5.36 -9.50
N GLU A 2 13.10 -5.62 -10.80
CA GLU A 2 12.95 -4.64 -11.87
C GLU A 2 11.53 -4.66 -12.42
N LEU A 3 11.09 -3.52 -12.98
CA LEU A 3 9.83 -3.45 -13.72
C LEU A 3 9.91 -4.33 -14.98
N PRO A 4 8.82 -4.98 -15.38
CA PRO A 4 8.72 -5.59 -16.71
C PRO A 4 8.91 -4.55 -17.82
N GLU A 5 9.28 -5.02 -19.01
CA GLU A 5 9.32 -4.20 -20.23
C GLU A 5 7.96 -3.53 -20.49
N GLY A 6 7.98 -2.29 -20.95
CA GLY A 6 6.80 -1.48 -21.21
C GLY A 6 6.32 -0.63 -20.02
N PHE A 7 7.10 -0.58 -18.95
CA PHE A 7 6.81 0.23 -17.77
C PHE A 7 8.09 0.93 -17.26
N HIS A 8 7.89 2.13 -16.70
CA HIS A 8 8.95 2.86 -15.98
C HIS A 8 8.42 3.54 -14.74
N TYR A 9 9.29 4.11 -13.92
CA TYR A 9 8.94 4.89 -12.75
C TYR A 9 8.98 6.39 -13.06
N GLU A 10 7.99 7.12 -12.56
CA GLU A 10 8.03 8.57 -12.41
C GLU A 10 7.76 8.94 -10.95
N PHE A 11 8.45 9.98 -10.48
CA PHE A 11 8.14 10.57 -9.19
C PHE A 11 7.01 11.59 -9.34
N TYR A 12 6.29 11.81 -8.23
CA TYR A 12 5.25 12.81 -8.13
C TYR A 12 5.77 14.20 -8.52
N LYS A 13 4.91 14.92 -9.22
CA LYS A 13 5.08 16.35 -9.55
C LYS A 13 3.81 17.08 -9.14
N PRO A 14 3.89 18.35 -8.67
CA PRO A 14 2.70 19.17 -8.45
C PRO A 14 1.76 19.13 -9.66
N GLY A 15 0.49 18.81 -9.43
CA GLY A 15 -0.52 18.58 -10.48
C GLY A 15 -0.84 17.10 -10.72
N ASP A 16 -0.13 16.16 -10.11
CA ASP A 16 -0.38 14.71 -10.22
C ASP A 16 -1.44 14.19 -9.25
N GLU A 17 -2.10 15.06 -8.47
CA GLU A 17 -3.07 14.69 -7.43
C GLU A 17 -4.24 13.90 -8.02
N GLU A 18 -4.79 14.34 -9.15
CA GLU A 18 -5.88 13.63 -9.82
C GLU A 18 -5.43 12.26 -10.35
N GLU A 19 -4.21 12.14 -10.87
CA GLU A 19 -3.64 10.86 -11.32
C GLU A 19 -3.50 9.86 -10.16
N TRP A 20 -3.03 10.35 -9.01
CA TRP A 20 -2.97 9.57 -7.80
C TRP A 20 -4.37 9.09 -7.39
N VAL A 21 -5.35 9.98 -7.36
CA VAL A 21 -6.75 9.66 -7.04
C VAL A 21 -7.34 8.65 -8.00
N MET A 22 -7.08 8.80 -9.31
CA MET A 22 -7.60 7.85 -10.33
C MET A 22 -7.05 6.45 -10.16
N ILE A 23 -5.78 6.29 -9.73
CA ILE A 23 -5.23 4.98 -9.40
C ILE A 23 -6.03 4.35 -8.25
N HIS A 24 -6.35 5.11 -7.21
CA HIS A 24 -7.08 4.63 -6.05
C HIS A 24 -8.57 4.39 -6.32
N ILE A 25 -9.21 5.16 -7.20
CA ILE A 25 -10.58 4.87 -7.67
C ILE A 25 -10.59 3.54 -8.44
N GLU A 26 -9.65 3.35 -9.38
CA GLU A 26 -9.59 2.12 -10.18
C GLU A 26 -9.11 0.90 -9.39
N SER A 27 -8.42 1.08 -8.27
CA SER A 27 -8.13 0.00 -7.32
C SER A 27 -9.31 -0.34 -6.40
N GLY A 28 -10.27 0.59 -6.24
CA GLY A 28 -11.49 0.40 -5.47
C GLY A 28 -11.50 1.08 -4.09
N GLU A 29 -10.52 1.97 -3.83
CA GLU A 29 -10.39 2.67 -2.53
C GLU A 29 -11.32 3.88 -2.43
N PHE A 30 -11.48 4.65 -3.50
CA PHE A 30 -12.35 5.83 -3.52
C PHE A 30 -13.51 5.67 -4.49
N THR A 31 -14.62 6.37 -4.22
CA THR A 31 -15.84 6.36 -5.03
C THR A 31 -16.02 7.61 -5.90
N SER A 32 -15.21 8.66 -5.68
CA SER A 32 -15.23 9.89 -6.47
C SER A 32 -13.90 10.64 -6.40
N ILE A 33 -13.63 11.46 -7.42
CA ILE A 33 -12.43 12.33 -7.48
C ILE A 33 -12.44 13.31 -6.31
N GLU A 34 -13.58 13.93 -5.99
CA GLU A 34 -13.70 14.90 -4.90
C GLU A 34 -13.27 14.31 -3.55
N LYS A 35 -13.77 13.10 -3.22
CA LYS A 35 -13.38 12.41 -1.98
C LYS A 35 -11.90 12.05 -1.97
N GLY A 36 -11.39 11.56 -3.10
CA GLY A 36 -9.99 11.22 -3.24
C GLY A 36 -9.07 12.42 -3.09
N LEU A 37 -9.38 13.56 -3.74
CA LEU A 37 -8.60 14.80 -3.61
C LEU A 37 -8.64 15.34 -2.18
N LYS A 38 -9.83 15.37 -1.56
CA LYS A 38 -9.93 15.77 -0.15
C LYS A 38 -9.00 14.92 0.72
N HIS A 39 -9.02 13.60 0.53
CA HIS A 39 -8.20 12.67 1.29
C HIS A 39 -6.71 12.88 1.02
N PHE A 40 -6.32 13.09 -0.24
CA PHE A 40 -4.94 13.40 -0.63
C PHE A 40 -4.43 14.63 0.13
N HIS A 41 -5.17 15.73 0.12
CA HIS A 41 -4.80 16.96 0.80
C HIS A 41 -4.77 16.82 2.33
N ASP A 42 -5.80 16.18 2.91
CA ASP A 42 -5.84 15.91 4.36
C ASP A 42 -4.60 15.13 4.83
N PHE A 43 -4.06 14.25 3.97
CA PHE A 43 -2.97 13.36 4.30
C PHE A 43 -1.60 13.97 3.99
N TYR A 44 -1.43 14.62 2.83
CA TYR A 44 -0.13 15.00 2.30
C TYR A 44 0.23 16.48 2.40
N ASP A 45 -0.73 17.41 2.58
CA ASP A 45 -0.44 18.85 2.58
C ASP A 45 0.62 19.25 3.62
N SER A 46 0.71 18.53 4.73
CA SER A 46 1.70 18.82 5.78
C SER A 46 3.16 18.59 5.35
N PHE A 47 3.40 17.83 4.27
CA PHE A 47 4.72 17.55 3.71
C PHE A 47 4.73 17.43 2.18
N ILE A 48 3.82 18.17 1.53
CA ILE A 48 3.63 18.11 0.07
C ILE A 48 4.91 18.43 -0.73
N GLU A 49 5.74 19.32 -0.20
CA GLU A 49 7.02 19.68 -0.81
C GLU A 49 8.03 18.51 -0.85
N GLU A 50 7.82 17.48 -0.05
CA GLU A 50 8.67 16.29 -0.03
C GLU A 50 8.17 15.18 -0.95
N LEU A 51 6.91 15.21 -1.40
CA LEU A 51 6.32 14.17 -2.25
C LEU A 51 7.14 13.87 -3.51
N PRO A 52 7.81 14.85 -4.19
CA PRO A 52 8.66 14.55 -5.32
C PRO A 52 9.80 13.57 -5.06
N ASN A 53 10.16 13.37 -3.80
CA ASN A 53 11.18 12.40 -3.38
C ASN A 53 10.60 11.15 -2.71
N ARG A 54 9.28 11.12 -2.43
CA ARG A 54 8.65 10.11 -1.57
C ARG A 54 7.51 9.35 -2.23
N CYS A 55 6.84 9.95 -3.21
CA CYS A 55 5.73 9.34 -3.94
C CYS A 55 6.19 8.95 -5.35
N VAL A 56 5.98 7.70 -5.72
CA VAL A 56 6.37 7.14 -7.02
C VAL A 56 5.16 6.57 -7.74
N PHE A 57 5.16 6.72 -9.06
CA PHE A 57 4.20 6.10 -9.97
C PHE A 57 4.88 5.04 -10.83
N ILE A 58 4.13 4.00 -11.18
CA ILE A 58 4.43 3.14 -12.32
C ILE A 58 3.66 3.71 -13.51
N VAL A 59 4.36 3.91 -14.62
CA VAL A 59 3.84 4.53 -15.84
C VAL A 59 4.01 3.55 -17.00
N THR A 60 3.02 3.51 -17.91
CA THR A 60 3.12 2.69 -19.13
C THR A 60 3.90 3.45 -20.20
N ASP A 61 4.88 2.81 -20.85
CA ASP A 61 5.65 3.42 -21.93
C ASP A 61 4.79 3.75 -23.16
N ALA A 62 3.76 2.94 -23.40
CA ALA A 62 2.92 3.06 -24.58
C ALA A 62 2.01 4.30 -24.57
N THR A 63 1.54 4.72 -23.39
CA THR A 63 0.52 5.79 -23.29
C THR A 63 0.89 6.88 -22.31
N GLY A 64 1.93 6.71 -21.50
CA GLY A 64 2.26 7.63 -20.40
C GLY A 64 1.24 7.57 -19.25
N GLU A 65 0.40 6.55 -19.19
CA GLU A 65 -0.61 6.41 -18.14
C GLU A 65 0.02 5.99 -16.81
N LYS A 66 -0.28 6.70 -15.73
CA LYS A 66 0.07 6.33 -14.37
C LYS A 66 -0.88 5.25 -13.87
N ILE A 67 -0.34 4.07 -13.52
CA ILE A 67 -1.13 2.86 -13.29
C ILE A 67 -0.94 2.22 -11.91
N GLY A 68 0.05 2.67 -11.18
CA GLY A 68 0.33 2.24 -9.83
C GLY A 68 1.08 3.31 -9.05
N THR A 69 0.99 3.29 -7.73
CA THR A 69 1.64 4.26 -6.85
C THR A 69 2.01 3.64 -5.52
N ALA A 70 2.99 4.24 -4.86
CA ALA A 70 3.34 4.03 -3.46
C ALA A 70 3.98 5.30 -2.90
N THR A 71 3.73 5.59 -1.63
CA THR A 71 4.29 6.76 -0.96
C THR A 71 5.00 6.36 0.34
N ILE A 72 6.16 6.97 0.60
CA ILE A 72 6.83 6.93 1.89
C ILE A 72 6.43 8.20 2.66
N SER A 73 5.43 8.06 3.51
CA SER A 73 4.85 9.16 4.27
C SER A 73 5.68 9.50 5.52
N LEU A 74 5.53 10.73 5.98
CA LEU A 74 5.98 11.17 7.30
C LEU A 74 4.80 11.07 8.28
N LEU A 75 4.99 10.35 9.38
CA LEU A 75 4.01 10.31 10.44
C LEU A 75 4.05 11.64 11.23
N LYS A 76 2.89 12.24 11.50
CA LYS A 76 2.78 13.44 12.35
C LYS A 76 3.24 13.17 13.76
N GLU A 77 2.99 11.97 14.24
CA GLU A 77 3.45 11.44 15.52
C GLU A 77 4.08 10.07 15.29
N PRO A 78 5.24 9.77 15.91
CA PRO A 78 5.85 8.46 15.77
C PRO A 78 4.94 7.35 16.29
N GLU A 79 4.75 6.29 15.50
CA GLU A 79 3.99 5.11 15.87
C GLU A 79 4.93 3.93 16.09
N TYR A 80 4.84 3.27 17.24
CA TYR A 80 5.79 2.21 17.65
C TYR A 80 7.27 2.64 17.58
N GLY A 81 7.56 3.94 17.64
CA GLY A 81 8.92 4.48 17.49
C GLY A 81 9.40 4.63 16.06
N TYR A 82 8.52 4.48 15.06
CA TYR A 82 8.78 4.77 13.65
C TYR A 82 8.20 6.14 13.28
N ASP A 83 8.94 6.88 12.48
CA ASP A 83 8.57 8.23 11.99
C ASP A 83 8.19 8.23 10.49
N GLY A 84 8.33 7.09 9.81
CA GLY A 84 7.97 6.89 8.43
C GLY A 84 7.05 5.70 8.21
N ALA A 85 6.13 5.84 7.26
CA ALA A 85 5.20 4.79 6.87
C ALA A 85 5.21 4.53 5.37
N VAL A 86 4.85 3.32 4.99
CA VAL A 86 4.47 3.01 3.60
C VAL A 86 2.98 3.14 3.49
N ASP A 87 2.51 4.07 2.68
CA ASP A 87 1.10 4.36 2.54
C ASP A 87 0.64 4.34 1.09
N TRP A 88 -0.65 4.10 0.94
CA TRP A 88 -1.36 4.26 -0.33
C TRP A 88 -0.71 3.52 -1.49
N VAL A 89 -0.38 2.23 -1.25
CA VAL A 89 0.16 1.35 -2.29
C VAL A 89 -0.99 0.78 -3.10
N ALA A 90 -1.07 1.13 -4.37
CA ALA A 90 -2.14 0.67 -5.25
C ALA A 90 -1.65 0.42 -6.67
N ILE A 91 -2.33 -0.49 -7.36
CA ILE A 91 -2.20 -0.74 -8.80
C ILE A 91 -3.61 -0.86 -9.36
N LYS A 92 -3.92 -0.10 -10.43
CA LYS A 92 -5.21 -0.17 -11.15
C LYS A 92 -5.58 -1.61 -11.47
N LYS A 93 -6.83 -2.01 -11.21
CA LYS A 93 -7.28 -3.43 -11.33
C LYS A 93 -6.90 -4.07 -12.67
N ARG A 94 -7.03 -3.33 -13.77
CA ARG A 94 -6.72 -3.83 -15.12
C ARG A 94 -5.24 -4.12 -15.38
N TYR A 95 -4.36 -3.64 -14.50
CA TYR A 95 -2.91 -3.87 -14.55
C TYR A 95 -2.40 -4.86 -13.50
N GLN A 96 -3.27 -5.33 -12.62
CA GLN A 96 -2.92 -6.38 -11.66
C GLN A 96 -2.60 -7.71 -12.38
N GLY A 97 -1.84 -8.57 -11.71
CA GLY A 97 -1.41 -9.85 -12.32
C GLY A 97 -0.25 -9.74 -13.33
N ARG A 98 0.28 -8.53 -13.56
CA ARG A 98 1.41 -8.28 -14.49
C ARG A 98 2.78 -8.19 -13.79
N HIS A 99 2.92 -8.79 -12.62
CA HIS A 99 4.17 -8.83 -11.85
C HIS A 99 4.73 -7.46 -11.40
N LEU A 100 3.86 -6.44 -11.28
CA LEU A 100 4.23 -5.07 -10.92
C LEU A 100 4.40 -4.86 -9.40
N SER A 101 3.77 -5.68 -8.57
CA SER A 101 3.76 -5.48 -7.11
C SER A 101 5.15 -5.62 -6.49
N LYS A 102 5.92 -6.64 -6.92
CA LYS A 102 7.28 -6.87 -6.40
C LYS A 102 8.25 -5.74 -6.76
N PRO A 103 8.33 -5.26 -8.02
CA PRO A 103 9.08 -4.07 -8.37
C PRO A 103 8.67 -2.84 -7.55
N LEU A 104 7.36 -2.59 -7.38
CA LEU A 104 6.87 -1.46 -6.61
C LEU A 104 7.31 -1.51 -5.14
N ILE A 105 7.24 -2.70 -4.50
CA ILE A 105 7.75 -2.90 -3.14
C ILE A 105 9.26 -2.62 -3.09
N SER A 106 10.03 -3.16 -4.03
CA SER A 106 11.48 -2.90 -4.08
C SER A 106 11.78 -1.41 -4.24
N LYS A 107 10.96 -0.70 -5.06
CA LYS A 107 11.13 0.73 -5.30
C LYS A 107 10.81 1.58 -4.08
N PHE A 108 9.74 1.31 -3.37
CA PHE A 108 9.45 2.09 -2.17
C PHE A 108 10.45 1.83 -1.03
N MET A 109 11.02 0.62 -0.93
CA MET A 109 12.11 0.35 0.02
C MET A 109 13.39 1.12 -0.34
N GLU A 110 13.71 1.22 -1.64
CA GLU A 110 14.80 2.08 -2.13
C GLU A 110 14.56 3.55 -1.78
N ILE A 111 13.35 4.06 -2.04
CA ILE A 111 12.96 5.44 -1.70
C ILE A 111 13.12 5.67 -0.20
N ALA A 112 12.59 4.77 0.64
CA ALA A 112 12.70 4.89 2.09
C ALA A 112 14.14 5.05 2.56
N ASN A 113 15.04 4.21 2.04
CA ASN A 113 16.47 4.30 2.36
C ASN A 113 17.08 5.63 1.88
N ASN A 114 16.71 6.09 0.68
CA ASN A 114 17.24 7.34 0.11
C ASN A 114 16.78 8.59 0.89
N VAL A 115 15.57 8.57 1.47
CA VAL A 115 15.08 9.65 2.32
C VAL A 115 15.41 9.47 3.81
N GLY A 116 16.26 8.50 4.14
CA GLY A 116 16.87 8.35 5.46
C GLY A 116 16.12 7.46 6.46
N HIS A 117 15.04 6.77 6.04
CA HIS A 117 14.35 5.82 6.92
C HIS A 117 15.05 4.45 6.87
N SER A 118 15.50 3.99 8.04
CA SER A 118 16.03 2.62 8.19
C SER A 118 14.95 1.59 8.57
N LYS A 119 13.80 2.09 9.04
CA LYS A 119 12.63 1.31 9.42
C LYS A 119 11.37 2.05 9.05
N LEU A 120 10.35 1.30 8.66
CA LEU A 120 9.03 1.82 8.27
C LEU A 120 7.94 0.99 8.91
N ILE A 121 6.82 1.64 9.21
CA ILE A 121 5.57 0.95 9.52
C ILE A 121 4.68 0.92 8.26
N LEU A 122 3.80 -0.05 8.17
CA LEU A 122 2.69 -0.06 7.22
C LEU A 122 1.45 -0.65 7.87
N HIS A 123 0.29 -0.16 7.42
CA HIS A 123 -1.00 -0.72 7.79
C HIS A 123 -1.55 -1.50 6.58
N THR A 124 -2.14 -2.65 6.85
CA THR A 124 -2.81 -3.46 5.83
C THR A 124 -4.12 -4.02 6.38
N GLN A 125 -5.01 -4.40 5.49
CA GLN A 125 -6.33 -4.90 5.83
C GLN A 125 -6.49 -6.35 5.36
N THR A 126 -7.42 -7.08 5.98
CA THR A 126 -7.73 -8.47 5.60
C THR A 126 -8.33 -8.56 4.20
N THR A 127 -8.99 -7.52 3.72
CA THR A 127 -9.51 -7.39 2.35
C THR A 127 -8.40 -7.35 1.29
N THR A 128 -7.22 -6.84 1.66
CA THR A 128 -6.02 -6.77 0.81
C THR A 128 -4.98 -7.86 1.18
N TRP A 129 -5.46 -9.05 1.52
CA TRP A 129 -4.63 -10.15 2.02
C TRP A 129 -3.43 -10.53 1.13
N LEU A 130 -3.54 -10.33 -0.20
CA LEU A 130 -2.42 -10.56 -1.13
C LEU A 130 -1.28 -9.58 -0.87
N ALA A 131 -1.60 -8.31 -0.60
CA ALA A 131 -0.60 -7.31 -0.23
C ALA A 131 0.03 -7.66 1.12
N GLY A 132 -0.77 -7.99 2.12
CA GLY A 132 -0.29 -8.46 3.43
C GLY A 132 0.67 -9.65 3.31
N LYS A 133 0.33 -10.64 2.48
CA LYS A 133 1.23 -11.77 2.19
C LYS A 133 2.56 -11.30 1.58
N LEU A 134 2.50 -10.42 0.57
CA LEU A 134 3.71 -9.91 -0.08
C LEU A 134 4.60 -9.16 0.91
N TYR A 135 4.06 -8.33 1.79
CA TYR A 135 4.85 -7.64 2.80
C TYR A 135 5.56 -8.62 3.73
N LEU A 136 4.88 -9.67 4.19
CA LEU A 136 5.51 -10.73 4.99
C LEU A 136 6.62 -11.48 4.21
N ASP A 137 6.41 -11.77 2.92
CA ASP A 137 7.42 -12.37 2.03
C ASP A 137 8.65 -11.46 1.89
N TYR A 138 8.47 -10.13 1.95
CA TYR A 138 9.54 -9.13 1.86
C TYR A 138 10.21 -8.78 3.19
N GLY A 139 9.91 -9.50 4.25
CA GLY A 139 10.60 -9.37 5.51
C GLY A 139 9.91 -8.46 6.53
N PHE A 140 8.77 -7.84 6.21
CA PHE A 140 7.99 -7.13 7.20
C PHE A 140 7.59 -8.05 8.34
N GLU A 141 7.53 -7.49 9.55
CA GLU A 141 7.20 -8.21 10.78
C GLU A 141 5.91 -7.67 11.37
N ILE A 142 5.21 -8.53 12.09
CA ILE A 142 3.97 -8.19 12.77
C ILE A 142 4.30 -7.36 14.01
N LEU A 143 3.80 -6.13 14.07
CA LEU A 143 3.93 -5.27 15.26
C LEU A 143 2.74 -5.44 16.21
N ASN A 144 1.51 -5.31 15.69
CA ASN A 144 0.30 -5.44 16.50
C ASN A 144 -0.13 -6.91 16.62
N LYS A 145 0.51 -7.63 17.53
CA LYS A 145 0.20 -9.06 17.79
C LYS A 145 -1.15 -9.27 18.47
N GLU A 146 -1.77 -8.21 18.98
CA GLU A 146 -3.05 -8.29 19.70
C GLU A 146 -4.25 -8.36 18.75
N GLU A 147 -4.10 -7.94 17.50
CA GLU A 147 -5.09 -8.06 16.42
C GLU A 147 -5.21 -9.52 15.91
N LYS A 148 -5.51 -10.44 16.84
CA LYS A 148 -5.48 -11.89 16.56
C LYS A 148 -6.39 -12.30 15.42
N LEU A 149 -7.59 -11.73 15.33
CA LEU A 149 -8.55 -12.09 14.27
C LEU A 149 -8.01 -11.76 12.87
N GLY A 150 -7.47 -10.56 12.69
CA GLY A 150 -6.88 -10.14 11.40
C GLY A 150 -5.75 -11.07 10.97
N TRP A 151 -4.85 -11.41 11.87
CA TRP A 151 -3.74 -12.33 11.58
C TRP A 151 -4.20 -13.77 11.35
N SER A 152 -5.23 -14.24 12.06
CA SER A 152 -5.85 -15.55 11.84
C SER A 152 -6.55 -15.65 10.48
N ILE A 153 -7.22 -14.59 10.05
CA ILE A 153 -7.78 -14.49 8.70
C ILE A 153 -6.66 -14.57 7.65
N LEU A 154 -5.61 -13.75 7.82
CA LEU A 154 -4.47 -13.76 6.90
C LEU A 154 -3.77 -15.13 6.89
N LYS A 155 -3.64 -15.80 8.04
CA LYS A 155 -3.16 -17.19 8.14
C LYS A 155 -4.01 -18.14 7.32
N THR A 156 -5.33 -18.05 7.44
CA THR A 156 -6.26 -18.93 6.74
C THR A 156 -6.15 -18.75 5.22
N LEU A 157 -6.07 -17.50 4.76
CA LEU A 157 -6.03 -17.17 3.33
C LEU A 157 -4.68 -17.45 2.66
N THR A 158 -3.57 -17.35 3.42
CA THR A 158 -2.22 -17.41 2.84
C THR A 158 -1.39 -18.60 3.27
N ASN A 159 -1.72 -19.18 4.42
CA ASN A 159 -0.91 -20.20 5.11
C ASN A 159 0.57 -19.79 5.28
N HIS A 160 0.86 -18.49 5.42
CA HIS A 160 2.22 -17.97 5.51
C HIS A 160 2.92 -18.43 6.80
N SER A 161 4.21 -18.78 6.72
CA SER A 161 4.98 -19.34 7.84
C SER A 161 5.14 -18.39 9.04
N LYS A 162 5.29 -17.07 8.80
CA LYS A 162 5.34 -16.04 9.85
C LYS A 162 4.06 -15.93 10.68
N LEU A 163 2.97 -16.54 10.23
CA LEU A 163 1.66 -16.58 10.91
C LEU A 163 1.42 -17.91 11.62
N SER A 164 2.46 -18.71 11.88
CA SER A 164 2.33 -20.05 12.48
C SER A 164 1.74 -20.05 13.89
N GLU A 165 1.90 -18.96 14.63
CA GLU A 165 1.37 -18.79 15.99
C GLU A 165 -0.15 -18.50 16.03
N TYR A 166 -0.76 -18.14 14.88
CA TYR A 166 -2.19 -17.83 14.79
C TYR A 166 -2.99 -19.06 14.33
N ASP A 167 -4.18 -19.23 14.89
CA ASP A 167 -5.10 -20.27 14.47
C ASP A 167 -5.81 -19.91 13.16
N LYS A 168 -6.25 -20.94 12.42
CA LYS A 168 -7.10 -20.72 11.25
C LYS A 168 -8.54 -20.47 11.71
N VAL A 169 -9.23 -19.61 10.99
CA VAL A 169 -10.65 -19.27 11.21
C VAL A 169 -11.53 -19.88 10.14
N SER A 170 -12.83 -19.98 10.42
CA SER A 170 -13.84 -20.46 9.49
C SER A 170 -14.13 -19.46 8.37
N GLN A 171 -14.81 -19.91 7.31
CA GLN A 171 -15.25 -19.00 6.25
C GLN A 171 -16.30 -17.99 6.74
N GLU A 172 -17.14 -18.40 7.71
CA GLU A 172 -18.15 -17.54 8.31
C GLU A 172 -17.50 -16.36 9.05
N GLU A 173 -16.50 -16.63 9.89
CA GLU A 173 -15.73 -15.58 10.58
C GLU A 173 -15.04 -14.61 9.62
N ILE A 174 -14.55 -15.08 8.45
CA ILE A 174 -13.96 -14.22 7.43
C ILE A 174 -15.03 -13.30 6.81
N LEU A 175 -16.23 -13.83 6.53
CA LEU A 175 -17.33 -13.05 5.94
C LEU A 175 -17.86 -12.01 6.91
N ASP A 176 -18.02 -12.38 8.19
CA ASP A 176 -18.49 -11.45 9.23
C ASP A 176 -17.52 -10.30 9.44
N SER A 177 -16.20 -10.57 9.44
CA SER A 177 -15.20 -9.50 9.54
C SER A 177 -15.25 -8.49 8.39
N ARG A 178 -15.53 -8.95 7.17
CA ARG A 178 -15.68 -8.08 5.99
C ARG A 178 -16.93 -7.18 6.07
N ASN A 179 -18.00 -7.66 6.66
CA ASN A 179 -19.22 -6.88 6.87
C ASN A 179 -19.00 -5.76 7.89
N VAL A 180 -18.18 -5.97 8.92
CA VAL A 180 -17.82 -4.94 9.90
C VAL A 180 -16.92 -3.85 9.30
N GLU A 181 -16.06 -4.18 8.34
CA GLU A 181 -15.19 -3.20 7.66
C GLU A 181 -15.97 -2.27 6.70
N ILE A 182 -17.13 -2.68 6.20
CA ILE A 182 -17.97 -1.87 5.30
C ILE A 182 -18.78 -0.79 6.06
N GLU A 183 -19.00 -0.96 7.35
CA GLU A 183 -19.75 -0.04 8.19
C GLU A 183 -18.89 1.09 8.83
N ARG A 184 -17.59 1.09 8.60
CA ARG A 184 -16.64 2.11 9.09
C ARG A 184 -16.18 3.04 7.96
#